data_e36497fdfa636728240e611b5f33952d
#
_entry.id   e36497fdfa636728240e611b5f33952d
#
_cell.length_a   1.000
_cell.length_b   1.000
_cell.length_c   1.000
_cell.angle_alpha   90.00
_cell.angle_beta   90.00
_cell.angle_gamma   90.00
#
_symmetry.space_group_name_H-M   'P 1'
#
loop_
_entity.id
_entity.type
_entity.pdbx_description
1 polymer ?
#
loop_
_entity_poly.entity_id
_entity_poly.type
_entity_poly.pdbx_seq_one_letter_code
_entity_poly.pdbx_strand_id
1 'polypeptide(L)'
;DYCNMLKNGKCGVCAKVCTAGAIDYKQQDTVIEQEYGAIVAATGFDPIKLDQFDEFAYSKSPDVVSSLEFERLMNAAGPTGGTLLRPSDGAHPKTIVFVQCVGSRCDGAQKGKSYCSKICCMYTAKHAMLCREKYPDTDVYVFYIDVRTPGKLFDEFYRRAVEEYGVHYIKGMVGKVVPEGGKLKVQASDLLDNRQLHIDADMVVLAAAIEPDKSARSIATMLTASMDTNDFFTEAHPKLRPVESPTAGVFLSGTCQGPKDIPETVAQASAAAA
;
A
#
# COMPACT_ATOMS: atom_id res chain seq x y z
N ASP A 1 -3.35 -21.05 -5.09
CA ASP A 1 -2.98 -20.83 -6.50
C ASP A 1 -1.47 -20.76 -6.74
N TYR A 2 -0.66 -20.40 -5.73
CA TYR A 2 0.78 -20.18 -5.89
C TYR A 2 1.65 -21.32 -5.34
N CYS A 3 1.07 -22.28 -4.65
CA CYS A 3 1.80 -23.42 -4.06
C CYS A 3 2.15 -24.49 -5.10
N ASN A 4 3.44 -24.69 -5.37
CA ASN A 4 3.91 -25.70 -6.32
C ASN A 4 3.59 -27.14 -5.86
N MET A 5 3.52 -27.40 -4.56
CA MET A 5 3.12 -28.73 -4.06
C MET A 5 1.67 -29.04 -4.42
N LEU A 6 0.74 -28.08 -4.22
CA LEU A 6 -0.67 -28.23 -4.55
C LEU A 6 -0.93 -28.21 -6.07
N LYS A 7 -0.12 -27.47 -6.84
CA LYS A 7 -0.25 -27.41 -8.31
C LYS A 7 0.24 -28.66 -9.03
N ASN A 8 1.39 -29.16 -8.64
CA ASN A 8 2.11 -30.19 -9.44
C ASN A 8 2.85 -31.26 -8.62
N GLY A 9 2.71 -31.23 -7.30
CA GLY A 9 3.37 -32.20 -6.41
C GLY A 9 4.90 -32.08 -6.29
N LYS A 10 5.53 -31.08 -6.90
CA LYS A 10 6.98 -30.98 -7.04
C LYS A 10 7.66 -30.06 -6.01
N CYS A 11 7.06 -29.92 -4.84
CA CYS A 11 7.64 -29.16 -3.74
C CYS A 11 7.42 -29.88 -2.42
N GLY A 12 7.46 -29.24 -1.29
CA GLY A 12 7.25 -29.84 0.04
C GLY A 12 8.22 -29.26 1.07
N VAL A 13 8.95 -28.20 0.68
CA VAL A 13 9.94 -27.54 1.55
C VAL A 13 9.29 -27.04 2.83
N CYS A 14 8.08 -26.45 2.76
CA CYS A 14 7.38 -25.93 3.94
C CYS A 14 7.14 -27.04 5.01
N ALA A 15 6.71 -28.24 4.60
CA ALA A 15 6.51 -29.36 5.52
C ALA A 15 7.82 -29.90 6.10
N LYS A 16 8.90 -29.86 5.31
CA LYS A 16 10.24 -30.34 5.74
C LYS A 16 10.87 -29.43 6.79
N VAL A 17 10.65 -28.12 6.70
CA VAL A 17 11.26 -27.13 7.61
C VAL A 17 10.34 -26.76 8.78
N CYS A 18 9.09 -27.20 8.78
CA CYS A 18 8.14 -26.91 9.85
C CYS A 18 8.43 -27.79 11.07
N THR A 19 9.04 -27.24 12.11
CA THR A 19 9.36 -27.96 13.33
C THR A 19 8.12 -28.44 14.10
N ALA A 20 6.99 -27.72 13.96
CA ALA A 20 5.71 -28.08 14.56
C ALA A 20 4.92 -29.15 13.77
N GLY A 21 5.40 -29.54 12.57
CA GLY A 21 4.67 -30.50 11.72
C GLY A 21 3.29 -30.03 11.27
N ALA A 22 3.03 -28.71 11.27
CA ALA A 22 1.71 -28.13 11.07
C ALA A 22 1.25 -28.06 9.60
N ILE A 23 2.09 -28.50 8.63
CA ILE A 23 1.76 -28.39 7.20
C ILE A 23 1.16 -29.69 6.70
N ASP A 24 -0.15 -29.69 6.51
CA ASP A 24 -0.89 -30.78 5.88
C ASP A 24 -1.44 -30.33 4.52
N TYR A 25 -0.85 -30.81 3.42
CA TYR A 25 -1.30 -30.50 2.05
C TYR A 25 -2.60 -31.21 1.66
N LYS A 26 -3.08 -32.15 2.47
CA LYS A 26 -4.32 -32.90 2.22
C LYS A 26 -5.48 -32.42 3.10
N GLN A 27 -5.23 -31.42 3.94
CA GLN A 27 -6.28 -30.85 4.80
C GLN A 27 -7.46 -30.39 3.94
N GLN A 28 -8.66 -30.74 4.40
CA GLN A 28 -9.92 -30.28 3.80
C GLN A 28 -10.54 -29.22 4.68
N ASP A 29 -11.32 -28.34 4.06
CA ASP A 29 -12.08 -27.33 4.77
C ASP A 29 -13.11 -28.00 5.68
N THR A 30 -13.16 -27.58 6.94
CA THR A 30 -14.15 -28.00 7.92
C THR A 30 -14.88 -26.79 8.46
N VAL A 31 -16.20 -26.90 8.58
CA VAL A 31 -17.03 -25.87 9.22
C VAL A 31 -17.19 -26.26 10.70
N ILE A 32 -16.81 -25.31 11.58
CA ILE A 32 -16.96 -25.47 13.03
C ILE A 32 -17.90 -24.35 13.51
N GLU A 33 -18.93 -24.73 14.26
CA GLU A 33 -19.82 -23.77 14.91
C GLU A 33 -19.45 -23.64 16.38
N GLN A 34 -19.22 -22.39 16.82
CA GLN A 34 -18.87 -22.06 18.20
C GLN A 34 -19.56 -20.76 18.63
N GLU A 35 -19.88 -20.66 19.92
CA GLU A 35 -20.39 -19.41 20.50
C GLU A 35 -19.26 -18.56 21.06
N TYR A 36 -19.31 -17.26 20.78
CA TYR A 36 -18.33 -16.27 21.24
C TYR A 36 -19.04 -15.11 21.95
N GLY A 37 -18.43 -14.60 23.02
CA GLY A 37 -18.95 -13.45 23.77
C GLY A 37 -18.75 -12.11 23.08
N ALA A 38 -17.74 -12.01 22.20
CA ALA A 38 -17.42 -10.79 21.47
C ALA A 38 -16.72 -11.12 20.14
N ILE A 39 -16.77 -10.18 19.19
CA ILE A 39 -16.14 -10.29 17.88
C ILE A 39 -15.32 -9.02 17.63
N VAL A 40 -14.06 -9.18 17.22
CA VAL A 40 -13.21 -8.10 16.76
C VAL A 40 -13.12 -8.15 15.24
N ALA A 41 -13.71 -7.16 14.56
CA ALA A 41 -13.61 -7.02 13.12
C ALA A 41 -12.26 -6.35 12.77
N ALA A 42 -11.42 -7.07 12.01
CA ALA A 42 -10.09 -6.64 11.60
C ALA A 42 -9.82 -7.05 10.15
N THR A 43 -10.72 -6.72 9.23
CA THR A 43 -10.72 -7.17 7.84
C THR A 43 -9.58 -6.61 6.99
N GLY A 44 -8.91 -5.56 7.47
CA GLY A 44 -7.81 -4.95 6.72
C GLY A 44 -8.28 -4.02 5.59
N PHE A 45 -7.48 -3.98 4.51
CA PHE A 45 -7.73 -3.15 3.33
C PHE A 45 -7.21 -3.82 2.06
N ASP A 46 -7.74 -3.41 0.93
CA ASP A 46 -7.20 -3.69 -0.39
C ASP A 46 -6.60 -2.40 -1.02
N PRO A 47 -5.53 -2.47 -1.81
CA PRO A 47 -5.11 -1.35 -2.65
C PRO A 47 -6.10 -1.18 -3.80
N ILE A 48 -6.39 0.07 -4.16
CA ILE A 48 -7.23 0.37 -5.33
C ILE A 48 -6.61 -0.23 -6.59
N LYS A 49 -7.46 -0.71 -7.50
CA LYS A 49 -7.00 -1.28 -8.77
C LYS A 49 -6.35 -0.20 -9.63
N LEU A 50 -5.07 -0.37 -9.94
CA LEU A 50 -4.28 0.60 -10.70
C LEU A 50 -4.53 0.57 -12.20
N ASP A 51 -5.06 -0.53 -12.73
CA ASP A 51 -5.39 -0.70 -14.15
C ASP A 51 -6.49 0.27 -14.64
N GLN A 52 -7.28 0.83 -13.74
CA GLN A 52 -8.27 1.85 -14.09
C GLN A 52 -7.69 3.25 -14.36
N PHE A 53 -6.40 3.47 -14.05
CA PHE A 53 -5.69 4.76 -14.25
C PHE A 53 -4.74 4.65 -15.45
N ASP A 54 -5.32 4.66 -16.64
CA ASP A 54 -4.61 4.49 -17.93
C ASP A 54 -3.49 5.51 -18.16
N GLU A 55 -3.59 6.68 -17.54
CA GLU A 55 -2.62 7.77 -17.61
C GLU A 55 -1.27 7.40 -17.01
N PHE A 56 -1.22 6.47 -16.06
CA PHE A 56 0.02 6.04 -15.42
C PHE A 56 0.66 4.80 -16.09
N ALA A 57 0.02 4.22 -17.11
CA ALA A 57 0.55 3.09 -17.88
C ALA A 57 0.87 1.82 -17.07
N TYR A 58 0.22 1.59 -15.91
CA TYR A 58 0.46 0.41 -15.08
C TYR A 58 0.28 -0.91 -15.84
N SER A 59 -0.80 -1.03 -16.62
CA SER A 59 -1.06 -2.23 -17.44
C SER A 59 -0.26 -2.28 -18.75
N LYS A 60 0.51 -1.21 -19.07
CA LYS A 60 1.20 -1.07 -20.35
C LYS A 60 2.70 -1.30 -20.27
N SER A 61 3.27 -1.23 -19.05
CA SER A 61 4.70 -1.45 -18.83
C SER A 61 4.93 -2.18 -17.52
N PRO A 62 5.75 -3.24 -17.49
CA PRO A 62 6.10 -3.94 -16.27
C PRO A 62 6.97 -3.11 -15.31
N ASP A 63 7.59 -2.02 -15.80
CA ASP A 63 8.41 -1.11 -14.99
C ASP A 63 7.58 -0.02 -14.29
N VAL A 64 6.26 0.00 -14.51
CA VAL A 64 5.32 0.74 -13.67
C VAL A 64 4.76 -0.21 -12.63
N VAL A 65 5.10 0.00 -11.38
CA VAL A 65 4.76 -0.90 -10.28
C VAL A 65 3.98 -0.18 -9.19
N SER A 66 3.19 -0.91 -8.43
CA SER A 66 2.60 -0.40 -7.19
C SER A 66 3.65 -0.30 -6.09
N SER A 67 3.37 0.47 -5.04
CA SER A 67 4.26 0.56 -3.87
C SER A 67 4.43 -0.78 -3.15
N LEU A 68 3.42 -1.67 -3.17
CA LEU A 68 3.54 -3.01 -2.60
C LEU A 68 4.44 -3.93 -3.43
N GLU A 69 4.36 -3.86 -4.76
CA GLU A 69 5.29 -4.57 -5.65
C GLU A 69 6.70 -4.05 -5.48
N PHE A 70 6.87 -2.73 -5.36
CA PHE A 70 8.17 -2.11 -5.09
C PHE A 70 8.75 -2.55 -3.74
N GLU A 71 7.95 -2.56 -2.67
CA GLU A 71 8.34 -3.13 -1.36
C GLU A 71 8.80 -4.58 -1.51
N ARG A 72 8.10 -5.37 -2.32
CA ARG A 72 8.43 -6.76 -2.57
C ARG A 72 9.76 -6.92 -3.32
N LEU A 73 10.04 -6.05 -4.30
CA LEU A 73 11.33 -6.03 -5.02
C LEU A 73 12.50 -5.66 -4.10
N MET A 74 12.29 -4.74 -3.15
CA MET A 74 13.32 -4.30 -2.20
C MET A 74 13.56 -5.27 -1.04
N ASN A 75 12.66 -6.23 -0.83
CA ASN A 75 12.71 -7.16 0.30
C ASN A 75 13.66 -8.33 0.02
N ALA A 76 14.48 -8.70 1.01
CA ALA A 76 15.41 -9.83 0.90
C ALA A 76 14.72 -11.18 0.60
N ALA A 77 13.46 -11.36 1.02
CA ALA A 77 12.63 -12.51 0.67
C ALA A 77 11.84 -12.30 -0.65
N GLY A 78 12.11 -11.22 -1.38
CA GLY A 78 11.50 -10.90 -2.66
C GLY A 78 12.04 -11.72 -3.82
N PRO A 79 11.49 -11.53 -5.03
CA PRO A 79 11.85 -12.33 -6.20
C PRO A 79 13.31 -12.17 -6.64
N THR A 80 13.94 -11.05 -6.29
CA THR A 80 15.33 -10.70 -6.66
C THR A 80 16.29 -10.73 -5.46
N GLY A 81 15.87 -11.31 -4.33
CA GLY A 81 16.68 -11.33 -3.11
C GLY A 81 16.97 -9.94 -2.53
N GLY A 82 16.09 -8.96 -2.78
CA GLY A 82 16.23 -7.57 -2.32
C GLY A 82 17.14 -6.70 -3.20
N THR A 83 17.58 -7.20 -4.34
CA THR A 83 18.26 -6.40 -5.37
C THR A 83 17.20 -5.71 -6.23
N LEU A 84 17.22 -4.38 -6.31
CA LEU A 84 16.27 -3.63 -7.12
C LEU A 84 16.61 -3.77 -8.60
N LEU A 85 15.77 -4.49 -9.31
CA LEU A 85 15.89 -4.74 -10.75
C LEU A 85 14.59 -4.34 -11.44
N ARG A 86 14.70 -3.83 -12.66
CA ARG A 86 13.54 -3.55 -13.53
C ARG A 86 12.86 -4.86 -13.91
N PRO A 87 11.55 -4.97 -13.77
CA PRO A 87 10.81 -6.17 -14.18
C PRO A 87 10.94 -6.50 -15.67
N SER A 88 11.14 -5.49 -16.54
CA SER A 88 11.21 -5.67 -18.00
C SER A 88 12.46 -6.41 -18.49
N ASP A 89 13.63 -6.07 -17.94
CA ASP A 89 14.93 -6.51 -18.48
C ASP A 89 15.95 -6.97 -17.42
N GLY A 90 15.60 -6.83 -16.14
CA GLY A 90 16.49 -7.17 -15.03
C GLY A 90 17.64 -6.19 -14.82
N ALA A 91 17.64 -5.03 -15.49
CA ALA A 91 18.66 -4.01 -15.28
C ALA A 91 18.37 -3.20 -13.99
N HIS A 92 19.40 -2.61 -13.40
CA HIS A 92 19.25 -1.72 -12.27
C HIS A 92 18.68 -0.35 -12.73
N PRO A 93 17.58 0.16 -12.13
CA PRO A 93 17.03 1.45 -12.50
C PRO A 93 17.94 2.59 -12.03
N LYS A 94 18.22 3.56 -12.91
CA LYS A 94 18.99 4.77 -12.61
C LYS A 94 18.13 5.96 -12.25
N THR A 95 16.87 5.96 -12.68
CA THR A 95 15.90 7.03 -12.39
C THR A 95 14.58 6.42 -12.00
N ILE A 96 14.12 6.73 -10.80
CA ILE A 96 12.85 6.23 -10.24
C ILE A 96 11.94 7.41 -9.92
N VAL A 97 10.69 7.33 -10.34
CA VAL A 97 9.67 8.33 -10.05
C VAL A 97 8.56 7.72 -9.19
N PHE A 98 8.36 8.26 -8.01
CA PHE A 98 7.22 7.94 -7.14
C PHE A 98 6.08 8.92 -7.38
N VAL A 99 4.88 8.40 -7.62
CA VAL A 99 3.67 9.17 -7.82
C VAL A 99 2.76 8.99 -6.61
N GLN A 100 2.59 10.07 -5.84
CA GLN A 100 1.73 10.06 -4.65
C GLN A 100 0.25 10.20 -4.99
N CYS A 101 -0.60 9.76 -4.08
CA CYS A 101 -2.05 9.94 -4.11
C CYS A 101 -2.77 9.31 -5.31
N VAL A 102 -2.22 8.24 -5.90
CA VAL A 102 -2.89 7.56 -7.03
C VAL A 102 -4.22 6.96 -6.58
N GLY A 103 -5.32 7.53 -7.06
CA GLY A 103 -6.67 7.14 -6.65
C GLY A 103 -7.10 7.62 -5.26
N SER A 104 -6.31 8.48 -4.58
CA SER A 104 -6.67 9.13 -3.31
C SER A 104 -6.89 10.62 -3.50
N ARG A 105 -7.73 11.24 -2.65
CA ARG A 105 -7.98 12.68 -2.61
C ARG A 105 -8.55 13.21 -3.93
N CYS A 106 -9.27 12.33 -4.62
CA CYS A 106 -9.97 12.67 -5.86
C CYS A 106 -11.23 13.48 -5.54
N ASP A 107 -11.56 14.46 -6.35
CA ASP A 107 -12.87 15.10 -6.32
C ASP A 107 -13.91 14.17 -6.97
N GLY A 108 -15.20 14.48 -6.79
CA GLY A 108 -16.29 13.62 -7.23
C GLY A 108 -16.38 13.39 -8.75
N ALA A 109 -15.58 14.10 -9.56
CA ALA A 109 -15.52 13.93 -11.01
C ALA A 109 -14.42 12.96 -11.45
N GLN A 110 -13.48 12.61 -10.55
CA GLN A 110 -12.34 11.75 -10.82
C GLN A 110 -12.58 10.33 -10.34
N LYS A 111 -11.93 9.38 -11.02
CA LYS A 111 -11.86 7.99 -10.52
C LYS A 111 -11.03 7.95 -9.24
N GLY A 112 -11.51 7.24 -8.22
CA GLY A 112 -10.80 7.07 -6.96
C GLY A 112 -11.61 7.44 -5.73
N LYS A 113 -10.94 7.63 -4.61
CA LYS A 113 -11.50 7.93 -3.30
C LYS A 113 -11.27 9.38 -2.91
N SER A 114 -12.24 10.01 -2.27
CA SER A 114 -12.14 11.41 -1.83
C SER A 114 -11.20 11.60 -0.63
N TYR A 115 -10.98 10.55 0.15
CA TYR A 115 -10.14 10.58 1.35
C TYR A 115 -8.66 10.36 1.05
N CYS A 116 -7.81 10.72 2.01
CA CYS A 116 -6.38 10.42 2.03
C CYS A 116 -6.13 9.02 2.59
N SER A 117 -5.30 8.22 1.93
CA SER A 117 -4.89 6.89 2.41
C SER A 117 -3.89 6.94 3.57
N LYS A 118 -3.45 8.13 4.00
CA LYS A 118 -2.67 8.43 5.20
C LYS A 118 -1.26 7.87 5.25
N ILE A 119 -1.04 6.63 4.82
CA ILE A 119 0.24 5.90 5.01
C ILE A 119 1.26 6.13 3.88
N CYS A 120 0.81 6.59 2.70
CA CYS A 120 1.66 6.63 1.50
C CYS A 120 2.85 7.59 1.61
N CYS A 121 2.73 8.74 2.25
CA CYS A 121 3.85 9.67 2.41
C CYS A 121 5.00 9.05 3.21
N MET A 122 4.69 8.28 4.26
CA MET A 122 5.69 7.64 5.11
C MET A 122 6.35 6.44 4.43
N TYR A 123 5.59 5.54 3.81
CA TYR A 123 6.22 4.40 3.15
C TYR A 123 7.01 4.82 1.89
N THR A 124 6.57 5.87 1.19
CA THR A 124 7.35 6.40 0.06
C THR A 124 8.66 7.02 0.53
N ALA A 125 8.66 7.79 1.60
CA ALA A 125 9.90 8.31 2.19
C ALA A 125 10.86 7.16 2.54
N LYS A 126 10.37 6.10 3.21
CA LYS A 126 11.15 4.88 3.49
C LYS A 126 11.72 4.24 2.22
N HIS A 127 10.89 4.02 1.20
CA HIS A 127 11.34 3.42 -0.06
C HIS A 127 12.40 4.25 -0.77
N ALA A 128 12.19 5.56 -0.84
CA ALA A 128 13.12 6.50 -1.46
C ALA A 128 14.47 6.53 -0.73
N MET A 129 14.47 6.57 0.60
CA MET A 129 15.68 6.49 1.41
C MET A 129 16.43 5.18 1.21
N LEU A 130 15.73 4.03 1.27
CA LEU A 130 16.33 2.72 1.03
C LEU A 130 16.94 2.60 -0.38
N CYS A 131 16.32 3.20 -1.40
CA CYS A 131 16.91 3.28 -2.74
C CYS A 131 18.21 4.05 -2.72
N ARG A 132 18.22 5.25 -2.15
CA ARG A 132 19.41 6.12 -2.10
C ARG A 132 20.52 5.52 -1.23
N GLU A 133 20.17 4.83 -0.15
CA GLU A 133 21.13 4.14 0.72
C GLU A 133 21.84 3.01 0.00
N LYS A 134 21.06 2.14 -0.67
CA LYS A 134 21.60 0.97 -1.38
C LYS A 134 22.25 1.33 -2.73
N TYR A 135 21.72 2.36 -3.39
CA TYR A 135 22.07 2.76 -4.75
C TYR A 135 22.25 4.27 -4.85
N PRO A 136 23.38 4.82 -4.37
CA PRO A 136 23.63 6.26 -4.35
C PRO A 136 23.63 6.95 -5.72
N ASP A 137 23.82 6.18 -6.80
CA ASP A 137 23.82 6.62 -8.20
C ASP A 137 22.42 6.57 -8.86
N THR A 138 21.38 6.22 -8.10
CA THR A 138 19.98 6.25 -8.57
C THR A 138 19.32 7.57 -8.21
N ASP A 139 18.83 8.29 -9.19
CA ASP A 139 18.02 9.49 -8.97
C ASP A 139 16.60 9.13 -8.59
N VAL A 140 16.11 9.69 -7.50
CA VAL A 140 14.78 9.40 -6.96
C VAL A 140 13.95 10.67 -6.87
N TYR A 141 12.82 10.68 -7.57
CA TYR A 141 11.86 11.77 -7.61
C TYR A 141 10.55 11.36 -6.94
N VAL A 142 9.97 12.24 -6.13
CA VAL A 142 8.67 12.04 -5.50
C VAL A 142 7.74 13.20 -5.84
N PHE A 143 6.70 12.94 -6.63
CA PHE A 143 5.66 13.92 -6.92
C PHE A 143 4.56 13.85 -5.88
N TYR A 144 4.23 14.97 -5.25
CA TYR A 144 3.28 15.05 -4.15
C TYR A 144 2.40 16.30 -4.20
N ILE A 145 1.19 16.21 -3.66
CA ILE A 145 0.27 17.34 -3.49
C ILE A 145 0.61 18.12 -2.21
N ASP A 146 0.66 17.43 -1.09
CA ASP A 146 1.22 17.81 0.20
C ASP A 146 1.76 16.57 0.91
N VAL A 147 2.71 16.75 1.82
CA VAL A 147 3.25 15.66 2.64
C VAL A 147 2.44 15.57 3.93
N ARG A 148 1.92 14.38 4.21
CA ARG A 148 1.15 14.08 5.43
C ARG A 148 1.89 13.02 6.23
N THR A 149 2.61 13.48 7.23
CA THR A 149 3.43 12.67 8.14
C THR A 149 3.01 12.92 9.59
N PRO A 150 1.75 12.58 9.97
CA PRO A 150 1.24 12.86 11.29
C PRO A 150 1.83 11.88 12.31
N GLY A 151 2.67 12.38 13.20
CA GLY A 151 3.26 11.59 14.27
C GLY A 151 4.56 12.18 14.77
N LYS A 152 4.96 11.82 16.00
CA LYS A 152 6.22 12.26 16.59
C LYS A 152 7.40 11.70 15.77
N LEU A 153 8.30 12.57 15.33
CA LEU A 153 9.49 12.29 14.49
C LEU A 153 9.19 11.86 13.05
N PHE A 154 7.93 11.92 12.59
CA PHE A 154 7.59 11.54 11.20
C PHE A 154 7.92 12.65 10.21
N ASP A 155 7.81 13.91 10.62
CA ASP A 155 8.24 15.03 9.79
C ASP A 155 9.77 15.05 9.62
N GLU A 156 10.49 14.77 10.69
CA GLU A 156 11.95 14.63 10.67
C GLU A 156 12.39 13.47 9.78
N PHE A 157 11.64 12.36 9.78
CA PHE A 157 11.91 11.23 8.89
C PHE A 157 11.75 11.62 7.41
N TYR A 158 10.70 12.36 7.09
CA TYR A 158 10.52 12.91 5.75
C TYR A 158 11.64 13.87 5.36
N ARG A 159 12.01 14.80 6.27
CA ARG A 159 13.10 15.76 6.02
C ARG A 159 14.43 15.07 5.76
N ARG A 160 14.73 13.99 6.46
CA ARG A 160 15.91 13.18 6.21
C ARG A 160 15.96 12.63 4.78
N ALA A 161 14.84 12.20 4.23
CA ALA A 161 14.79 11.75 2.84
C ALA A 161 15.27 12.83 1.85
N VAL A 162 14.94 14.10 2.13
CA VAL A 162 15.36 15.24 1.33
C VAL A 162 16.81 15.67 1.63
N GLU A 163 17.11 15.91 2.90
CA GLU A 163 18.34 16.58 3.33
C GLU A 163 19.56 15.64 3.36
N GLU A 164 19.38 14.40 3.81
CA GLU A 164 20.49 13.44 3.97
C GLU A 164 20.60 12.50 2.77
N TYR A 165 19.47 12.05 2.20
CA TYR A 165 19.46 11.09 1.11
C TYR A 165 19.32 11.74 -0.28
N GLY A 166 19.08 13.03 -0.36
CA GLY A 166 19.01 13.77 -1.62
C GLY A 166 17.86 13.33 -2.52
N VAL A 167 16.72 12.94 -1.94
CA VAL A 167 15.51 12.61 -2.68
C VAL A 167 14.87 13.89 -3.20
N HIS A 168 14.53 13.93 -4.49
CA HIS A 168 13.92 15.09 -5.14
C HIS A 168 12.40 15.09 -4.89
N TYR A 169 11.95 15.84 -3.90
CA TYR A 169 10.52 16.04 -3.64
C TYR A 169 10.02 17.23 -4.45
N ILE A 170 9.07 16.98 -5.36
CA ILE A 170 8.50 17.99 -6.26
C ILE A 170 7.01 18.14 -5.94
N LYS A 171 6.63 19.33 -5.48
CA LYS A 171 5.23 19.66 -5.24
C LYS A 171 4.52 19.84 -6.58
N GLY A 172 3.74 18.84 -6.97
CA GLY A 172 3.12 18.81 -8.28
C GLY A 172 2.39 17.52 -8.55
N MET A 173 1.98 17.36 -9.78
CA MET A 173 1.23 16.18 -10.22
C MET A 173 1.85 15.60 -11.49
N VAL A 174 1.90 14.28 -11.54
CA VAL A 174 2.16 13.54 -12.77
C VAL A 174 0.85 13.45 -13.54
N GLY A 175 0.83 14.02 -14.73
CA GLY A 175 -0.33 13.99 -15.61
C GLY A 175 -0.35 12.75 -16.51
N LYS A 176 0.84 12.23 -16.89
CA LYS A 176 0.93 11.08 -17.79
C LYS A 176 2.27 10.38 -17.70
N VAL A 177 2.25 9.04 -17.87
CA VAL A 177 3.42 8.20 -18.08
C VAL A 177 3.28 7.50 -19.43
N VAL A 178 4.29 7.62 -20.29
CA VAL A 178 4.31 7.03 -21.63
C VAL A 178 5.51 6.13 -21.78
N PRO A 179 5.32 4.80 -21.95
CA PRO A 179 6.41 3.89 -22.29
C PRO A 179 6.92 4.18 -23.72
N GLU A 180 8.19 4.54 -23.86
CA GLU A 180 8.82 4.83 -25.14
C GLU A 180 10.33 4.61 -25.08
N GLY A 181 10.88 3.90 -26.08
CA GLY A 181 12.32 3.70 -26.23
C GLY A 181 12.99 2.99 -25.04
N GLY A 182 12.30 2.08 -24.35
CA GLY A 182 12.83 1.38 -23.17
C GLY A 182 12.86 2.23 -21.90
N LYS A 183 12.26 3.41 -21.93
CA LYS A 183 12.08 4.33 -20.80
C LYS A 183 10.61 4.63 -20.56
N LEU A 184 10.33 5.23 -19.41
CA LEU A 184 9.02 5.75 -19.04
C LEU A 184 9.09 7.28 -19.07
N LYS A 185 8.51 7.90 -20.08
CA LYS A 185 8.42 9.37 -20.17
C LYS A 185 7.35 9.88 -19.24
N VAL A 186 7.76 10.43 -18.11
CA VAL A 186 6.90 11.03 -17.10
C VAL A 186 6.68 12.49 -17.43
N GLN A 187 5.44 12.87 -17.68
CA GLN A 187 5.00 14.25 -17.89
C GLN A 187 4.35 14.75 -16.60
N ALA A 188 4.90 15.77 -16.00
CA ALA A 188 4.49 16.29 -14.72
C ALA A 188 4.51 17.82 -14.67
N SER A 189 3.83 18.39 -13.69
CA SER A 189 3.91 19.82 -13.37
C SER A 189 4.61 20.03 -12.04
N ASP A 190 5.49 21.02 -11.98
CA ASP A 190 6.04 21.57 -10.75
C ASP A 190 5.24 22.83 -10.41
N LEU A 191 4.50 22.79 -9.32
CA LEU A 191 3.60 23.88 -8.90
C LEU A 191 4.35 25.01 -8.20
N LEU A 192 5.56 24.77 -7.67
CA LEU A 192 6.34 25.83 -7.03
C LEU A 192 7.06 26.68 -8.05
N ASP A 193 7.66 26.04 -9.06
CA ASP A 193 8.37 26.73 -10.14
C ASP A 193 7.47 27.06 -11.34
N ASN A 194 6.18 26.65 -11.27
CA ASN A 194 5.19 26.84 -12.34
C ASN A 194 5.70 26.41 -13.72
N ARG A 195 6.28 25.21 -13.80
CA ARG A 195 6.85 24.66 -15.03
C ARG A 195 6.38 23.24 -15.30
N GLN A 196 6.42 22.86 -16.58
CA GLN A 196 6.24 21.48 -16.99
C GLN A 196 7.57 20.73 -16.89
N LEU A 197 7.52 19.50 -16.40
CA LEU A 197 8.66 18.62 -16.27
C LEU A 197 8.48 17.38 -17.16
N HIS A 198 9.58 16.98 -17.78
CA HIS A 198 9.69 15.73 -18.52
C HIS A 198 10.86 14.94 -17.95
N ILE A 199 10.58 13.74 -17.39
CA ILE A 199 11.58 12.88 -16.79
C ILE A 199 11.58 11.55 -17.52
N ASP A 200 12.74 11.12 -18.02
CA ASP A 200 12.94 9.79 -18.61
C ASP A 200 13.28 8.81 -17.47
N ALA A 201 12.25 8.20 -16.89
CA ALA A 201 12.38 7.26 -15.79
C ALA A 201 12.65 5.82 -16.26
N ASP A 202 13.38 5.06 -15.45
CA ASP A 202 13.56 3.63 -15.61
C ASP A 202 12.45 2.85 -14.92
N MET A 203 11.90 3.39 -13.83
CA MET A 203 10.82 2.80 -13.07
C MET A 203 9.89 3.88 -12.54
N VAL A 204 8.60 3.59 -12.53
CA VAL A 204 7.58 4.45 -11.90
C VAL A 204 6.88 3.64 -10.81
N VAL A 205 6.76 4.23 -9.62
CA VAL A 205 6.14 3.60 -8.45
C VAL A 205 4.87 4.36 -8.07
N LEU A 206 3.74 3.68 -8.11
CA LEU A 206 2.43 4.27 -7.86
C LEU A 206 2.01 4.05 -6.40
N ALA A 207 1.84 5.15 -5.65
CA ALA A 207 1.30 5.11 -4.30
C ALA A 207 -0.23 5.01 -4.35
N ALA A 208 -0.70 3.77 -4.47
CA ALA A 208 -2.11 3.42 -4.61
C ALA A 208 -2.93 3.81 -3.38
N ALA A 209 -4.16 4.30 -3.60
CA ALA A 209 -5.14 4.46 -2.53
C ALA A 209 -5.42 3.11 -1.86
N ILE A 210 -5.78 3.17 -0.57
CA ILE A 210 -6.33 2.02 0.12
C ILE A 210 -7.85 2.12 0.20
N GLU A 211 -8.51 0.99 0.05
CA GLU A 211 -9.97 0.87 0.18
C GLU A 211 -10.30 -0.31 1.10
N PRO A 212 -11.50 -0.38 1.66
CA PRO A 212 -11.90 -1.50 2.49
C PRO A 212 -11.67 -2.83 1.78
N ASP A 213 -11.29 -3.85 2.53
CA ASP A 213 -11.21 -5.22 1.99
C ASP A 213 -12.54 -5.62 1.34
N LYS A 214 -12.47 -6.33 0.23
CA LYS A 214 -13.64 -6.76 -0.54
C LYS A 214 -14.66 -7.59 0.26
N SER A 215 -14.21 -8.25 1.35
CA SER A 215 -15.09 -9.01 2.26
C SER A 215 -15.79 -8.13 3.29
N ALA A 216 -15.36 -6.89 3.50
CA ALA A 216 -15.84 -6.02 4.58
C ALA A 216 -17.38 -5.87 4.56
N ARG A 217 -17.98 -5.63 3.40
CA ARG A 217 -19.44 -5.47 3.26
C ARG A 217 -20.20 -6.75 3.63
N SER A 218 -19.72 -7.91 3.22
CA SER A 218 -20.39 -9.20 3.58
C SER A 218 -20.27 -9.48 5.07
N ILE A 219 -19.12 -9.21 5.66
CA ILE A 219 -18.90 -9.36 7.11
C ILE A 219 -19.75 -8.35 7.89
N ALA A 220 -19.82 -7.10 7.47
CA ALA A 220 -20.70 -6.09 8.09
C ALA A 220 -22.16 -6.54 8.08
N THR A 221 -22.63 -7.12 6.98
CA THR A 221 -23.99 -7.65 6.86
C THR A 221 -24.22 -8.81 7.85
N MET A 222 -23.30 -9.76 7.94
CA MET A 222 -23.39 -10.89 8.88
C MET A 222 -23.39 -10.43 10.35
N LEU A 223 -22.61 -9.40 10.67
CA LEU A 223 -22.50 -8.84 12.02
C LEU A 223 -23.58 -7.78 12.33
N THR A 224 -24.40 -7.42 11.37
CA THR A 224 -25.33 -6.29 11.46
C THR A 224 -24.60 -4.99 11.89
N ALA A 225 -23.37 -4.82 11.41
CA ALA A 225 -22.52 -3.68 11.73
C ALA A 225 -22.69 -2.55 10.70
N SER A 226 -22.65 -1.31 11.16
CA SER A 226 -22.78 -0.14 10.30
C SER A 226 -21.49 0.14 9.53
N MET A 227 -21.65 0.70 8.33
CA MET A 227 -20.55 1.15 7.47
C MET A 227 -20.76 2.62 7.08
N ASP A 228 -19.66 3.33 6.81
CA ASP A 228 -19.69 4.69 6.27
C ASP A 228 -19.92 4.70 4.75
N THR A 229 -19.95 5.90 4.17
CA THR A 229 -20.15 6.11 2.71
C THR A 229 -18.98 5.59 1.86
N ASN A 230 -17.86 5.25 2.47
CA ASN A 230 -16.68 4.71 1.82
C ASN A 230 -16.50 3.19 2.04
N ASP A 231 -17.49 2.55 2.63
CA ASP A 231 -17.51 1.12 2.97
C ASP A 231 -16.50 0.72 4.07
N PHE A 232 -16.10 1.65 4.95
CA PHE A 232 -15.42 1.32 6.20
C PHE A 232 -16.43 1.08 7.32
N PHE A 233 -16.10 0.21 8.27
CA PHE A 233 -16.91 0.03 9.48
C PHE A 233 -16.95 1.32 10.29
N THR A 234 -18.13 1.63 10.84
CA THR A 234 -18.35 2.85 11.63
C THR A 234 -18.34 2.52 13.12
N GLU A 235 -17.60 3.31 13.89
CA GLU A 235 -17.61 3.25 15.35
C GLU A 235 -18.91 3.84 15.93
N ALA A 236 -19.23 3.41 17.15
CA ALA A 236 -20.42 3.90 17.87
C ALA A 236 -20.32 5.39 18.23
N HIS A 237 -19.10 5.88 18.53
CA HIS A 237 -18.84 7.29 18.76
C HIS A 237 -17.34 7.58 18.66
N PRO A 238 -16.89 8.54 17.83
CA PRO A 238 -15.47 8.74 17.51
C PRO A 238 -14.59 9.13 18.72
N LYS A 239 -15.16 9.68 19.77
CA LYS A 239 -14.41 10.09 20.97
C LYS A 239 -14.67 9.22 22.20
N LEU A 240 -15.91 8.77 22.38
CA LEU A 240 -16.33 8.08 23.61
C LEU A 240 -16.31 6.56 23.48
N ARG A 241 -16.50 6.03 22.26
CA ARG A 241 -16.53 4.60 21.95
C ARG A 241 -15.86 4.35 20.60
N PRO A 242 -14.54 4.64 20.48
CA PRO A 242 -13.84 4.67 19.18
C PRO A 242 -13.49 3.30 18.63
N VAL A 243 -13.57 2.25 19.44
CA VAL A 243 -13.27 0.86 19.05
C VAL A 243 -14.49 -0.06 19.03
N GLU A 244 -15.65 0.44 19.49
CA GLU A 244 -16.89 -0.32 19.48
C GLU A 244 -17.71 0.05 18.24
N SER A 245 -18.33 -0.92 17.60
CA SER A 245 -19.36 -0.64 16.60
C SER A 245 -20.68 -0.26 17.28
N PRO A 246 -21.66 0.29 16.56
CA PRO A 246 -23.02 0.47 17.09
C PRO A 246 -23.70 -0.85 17.52
N THR A 247 -23.24 -1.99 16.98
CA THR A 247 -23.74 -3.32 17.35
C THR A 247 -23.00 -3.82 18.58
N ALA A 248 -23.74 -4.13 19.65
CA ALA A 248 -23.16 -4.61 20.90
C ALA A 248 -22.36 -5.91 20.70
N GLY A 249 -21.18 -5.98 21.35
CA GLY A 249 -20.28 -7.13 21.25
C GLY A 249 -19.44 -7.18 19.98
N VAL A 250 -19.54 -6.20 19.08
CA VAL A 250 -18.70 -6.09 17.88
C VAL A 250 -17.75 -4.91 18.02
N PHE A 251 -16.46 -5.21 18.03
CA PHE A 251 -15.36 -4.25 18.17
C PHE A 251 -14.61 -4.11 16.84
N LEU A 252 -13.96 -2.97 16.63
CA LEU A 252 -13.27 -2.61 15.39
C LEU A 252 -11.77 -2.47 15.65
N SER A 253 -10.94 -3.03 14.75
CA SER A 253 -9.49 -2.95 14.85
C SER A 253 -8.83 -2.73 13.50
N GLY A 254 -7.96 -1.71 13.46
CA GLY A 254 -7.11 -1.43 12.30
C GLY A 254 -7.84 -0.76 11.14
N THR A 255 -7.38 -1.05 9.95
CA THR A 255 -7.81 -0.37 8.71
C THR A 255 -9.23 -0.70 8.26
N CYS A 256 -9.90 -1.66 8.88
CA CYS A 256 -11.32 -1.90 8.62
C CYS A 256 -12.21 -0.68 8.91
N GLN A 257 -11.80 0.18 9.85
CA GLN A 257 -12.52 1.42 10.23
C GLN A 257 -12.07 2.64 9.38
N GLY A 258 -10.92 2.54 8.72
CA GLY A 258 -10.36 3.63 7.91
C GLY A 258 -8.84 3.58 7.84
N PRO A 259 -8.22 4.40 6.98
CA PRO A 259 -6.77 4.44 6.82
C PRO A 259 -6.04 4.71 8.14
N LYS A 260 -5.12 3.81 8.52
CA LYS A 260 -4.31 3.87 9.74
C LYS A 260 -2.90 3.38 9.47
N ASP A 261 -1.94 3.93 10.21
CA ASP A 261 -0.58 3.39 10.28
C ASP A 261 -0.47 2.24 11.30
N ILE A 262 0.72 1.65 11.40
CA ILE A 262 0.96 0.52 12.31
C ILE A 262 0.80 0.91 13.78
N PRO A 263 1.39 2.02 14.28
CA PRO A 263 1.19 2.47 15.65
C PRO A 263 -0.28 2.68 16.03
N GLU A 264 -1.06 3.32 15.17
CA GLU A 264 -2.50 3.53 15.39
C GLU A 264 -3.27 2.21 15.37
N THR A 265 -2.93 1.31 14.44
CA THR A 265 -3.54 -0.02 14.37
C THR A 265 -3.29 -0.82 15.64
N VAL A 266 -2.04 -0.81 16.16
CA VAL A 266 -1.69 -1.50 17.41
C VAL A 266 -2.42 -0.90 18.60
N ALA A 267 -2.47 0.44 18.71
CA ALA A 267 -3.20 1.11 19.78
C ALA A 267 -4.69 0.76 19.77
N GLN A 268 -5.30 0.76 18.58
CA GLN A 268 -6.71 0.40 18.43
C GLN A 268 -6.97 -1.10 18.74
N ALA A 269 -6.08 -1.99 18.30
CA ALA A 269 -6.19 -3.42 18.61
C ALA A 269 -6.11 -3.68 20.11
N SER A 270 -5.20 -2.99 20.81
CA SER A 270 -5.08 -3.07 22.27
C SER A 270 -6.35 -2.58 22.97
N ALA A 271 -6.94 -1.48 22.49
CA ALA A 271 -8.17 -0.95 23.06
C ALA A 271 -9.39 -1.86 22.77
N ALA A 272 -9.45 -2.49 21.59
CA ALA A 272 -10.53 -3.42 21.25
C ALA A 272 -10.45 -4.74 22.02
N ALA A 273 -9.27 -5.12 22.48
CA ALA A 273 -9.06 -6.35 23.28
C ALA A 273 -9.27 -6.15 24.77
N ALA A 274 -9.28 -4.91 25.28
CA ALA A 274 -9.45 -4.57 26.69
C ALA A 274 -10.92 -4.49 27.09
#